data_0113280838895b7729c792042e822b3d
#
_entry.id   0113280838895b7729c792042e822b3d
#
_cell.length_a   1.000
_cell.length_b   1.000
_cell.length_c   1.000
_cell.angle_alpha   90.00
_cell.angle_beta   90.00
_cell.angle_gamma   90.00
#
_symmetry.space_group_name_H-M   'P 1'
#
loop_
_entity.id
_entity.type
_entity.pdbx_description
1 polymer ?
#
loop_
_entity_poly.entity_id
_entity_poly.type
_entity_poly.pdbx_seq_one_letter_code
_entity_poly.pdbx_strand_id
1 'polypeptide(L)' 'MRHTVKLPRLGDTADDVVVLELLAQVGDRVDQNDPVLRVETSKIDTEVVSPVSGTVVELLVGPGDEIAIGVPIAVIESD' A
#
# COMPACT_ATOMS: atom_id res chain seq x y z
N MET A 1 -2.09 -2.24 18.15
CA MET A 1 -2.13 -3.53 17.42
C MET A 1 -1.56 -3.34 16.04
N ARG A 2 -0.74 -4.26 15.57
CA ARG A 2 -0.12 -4.16 14.25
C ARG A 2 -0.99 -4.81 13.19
N HIS A 3 -1.15 -4.11 12.08
CA HIS A 3 -1.90 -4.58 10.92
C HIS A 3 -0.96 -4.68 9.73
N THR A 4 -0.87 -5.85 9.14
CA THR A 4 -0.14 -6.02 7.89
C THR A 4 -1.07 -5.65 6.75
N VAL A 5 -0.71 -4.61 6.01
CA VAL A 5 -1.48 -4.18 4.85
C VAL A 5 -1.01 -4.98 3.65
N LYS A 6 -1.94 -5.66 2.99
CA LYS A 6 -1.64 -6.44 1.78
C LYS A 6 -2.21 -5.72 0.58
N LEU A 7 -1.60 -5.93 -0.58
CA LEU A 7 -2.11 -5.34 -1.81
C LEU A 7 -3.50 -5.90 -2.10
N PRO A 8 -4.53 -5.03 -2.13
CA PRO A 8 -5.89 -5.49 -2.39
C PRO A 8 -6.10 -5.69 -3.89
N ARG A 9 -7.20 -6.33 -4.23
CA ARG A 9 -7.61 -6.42 -5.64
C ARG A 9 -8.00 -5.02 -6.13
N LEU A 10 -7.43 -4.63 -7.25
CA LEU A 10 -7.63 -3.28 -7.80
C LEU A 10 -8.45 -3.36 -9.08
N GLY A 11 -9.72 -3.73 -8.94
CA GLY A 11 -10.62 -3.87 -10.07
C GLY A 11 -10.44 -5.20 -10.78
N ASP A 12 -10.62 -5.21 -12.11
CA ASP A 12 -10.54 -6.41 -12.95
C ASP A 12 -9.22 -6.49 -13.70
N THR A 13 -8.19 -5.85 -13.18
CA THR A 13 -6.90 -5.76 -13.84
C THR A 13 -6.06 -7.02 -13.61
N ALA A 14 -4.86 -7.01 -14.20
CA ALA A 14 -3.88 -8.08 -14.01
C ALA A 14 -3.52 -8.24 -12.54
N ASP A 15 -3.01 -9.41 -12.20
CA ASP A 15 -2.65 -9.73 -10.83
C ASP A 15 -1.42 -8.96 -10.33
N ASP A 16 -0.58 -8.45 -11.25
CA ASP A 16 0.65 -7.76 -10.92
C ASP A 16 0.52 -6.26 -11.15
N VAL A 17 1.13 -5.49 -10.25
CA VAL A 17 1.21 -4.05 -10.38
C VAL A 17 2.63 -3.60 -10.07
N VAL A 18 2.97 -2.39 -10.54
CA VAL A 18 4.27 -1.78 -10.27
C VAL A 18 4.07 -0.63 -9.28
N VAL A 19 4.88 -0.59 -8.24
CA VAL A 19 4.85 0.52 -7.28
C VAL A 19 5.49 1.73 -7.94
N LEU A 20 4.74 2.82 -8.05
CA LEU A 20 5.24 4.07 -8.64
C LEU A 20 5.91 4.93 -7.58
N GLU A 21 5.27 5.10 -6.42
CA GLU A 21 5.84 5.88 -5.35
C GLU A 21 5.22 5.52 -4.01
N LEU A 22 5.94 5.85 -2.96
CA LEU A 22 5.46 5.72 -1.59
C LEU A 22 4.85 7.07 -1.19
N LEU A 23 3.61 7.05 -0.74
CA LEU A 23 2.88 8.27 -0.32
C LEU A 23 2.93 8.47 1.18
N ALA A 24 3.44 7.48 1.92
CA ALA A 24 3.68 7.56 3.36
C ALA A 24 5.03 6.95 3.66
N GLN A 25 5.64 7.41 4.74
CA GLN A 25 6.95 6.95 5.17
C GLN A 25 6.86 6.29 6.54
N VAL A 26 7.87 5.49 6.89
CA VAL A 26 7.97 4.94 8.24
C VAL A 26 8.00 6.09 9.24
N GLY A 27 7.14 6.01 10.25
CA GLY A 27 6.98 7.06 11.24
C GLY A 27 5.81 8.00 10.98
N ASP A 28 5.26 8.00 9.78
CA ASP A 28 4.12 8.85 9.46
C ASP A 28 2.85 8.31 10.10
N ARG A 29 2.02 9.24 10.55
CA ARG A 29 0.67 8.90 10.97
C ARG A 29 -0.26 8.97 9.76
N VAL A 30 -1.10 7.94 9.62
CA VAL A 30 -2.11 7.87 8.57
C VAL A 30 -3.47 7.64 9.20
N ASP A 31 -4.51 8.16 8.55
CA ASP A 31 -5.89 7.85 8.91
C ASP A 31 -6.42 6.76 8.00
N GLN A 32 -7.49 6.11 8.43
CA GLN A 32 -8.17 5.15 7.59
C GLN A 32 -8.53 5.80 6.25
N ASN A 33 -8.23 5.12 5.16
CA ASN A 33 -8.44 5.56 3.79
C ASN A 33 -7.43 6.58 3.27
N ASP A 34 -6.40 6.94 4.06
CA ASP A 34 -5.31 7.77 3.53
C ASP A 34 -4.46 6.95 2.56
N PRO A 35 -4.01 7.55 1.46
CA PRO A 35 -3.17 6.83 0.50
C PRO A 35 -1.79 6.54 1.08
N VAL A 36 -1.31 5.30 0.88
CA VAL A 36 0.02 4.90 1.33
C VAL A 36 0.95 4.57 0.18
N LEU A 37 0.42 4.09 -0.93
CA LEU A 37 1.21 3.79 -2.13
C LEU A 37 0.46 4.28 -3.36
N ARG A 38 1.23 4.61 -4.40
CA ARG A 38 0.69 4.77 -5.74
C ARG A 38 1.23 3.65 -6.61
N VAL A 39 0.36 2.96 -7.32
CA VAL A 39 0.72 1.81 -8.13
C VAL A 39 0.17 1.97 -9.54
N GLU A 40 0.83 1.33 -10.50
CA GLU A 40 0.40 1.30 -11.88
C GLU A 40 -0.07 -0.10 -12.23
N THR A 41 -1.28 -0.18 -12.79
CA THR A 41 -1.80 -1.41 -13.38
C THR A 41 -1.67 -1.33 -14.89
N SER A 42 -2.07 -2.38 -15.60
CA SER A 42 -2.01 -2.39 -17.06
C SER A 42 -2.92 -1.34 -17.70
N LYS A 43 -3.87 -0.80 -16.97
CA LYS A 43 -4.86 0.14 -17.53
C LYS A 43 -4.81 1.51 -16.88
N ILE A 44 -4.56 1.61 -15.58
CA ILE A 44 -4.65 2.87 -14.84
C ILE A 44 -3.60 2.92 -13.74
N ASP A 45 -3.33 4.14 -13.27
CA ASP A 45 -2.63 4.38 -12.02
C ASP A 45 -3.68 4.49 -10.91
N THR A 46 -3.40 3.93 -9.76
CA THR A 46 -4.33 4.00 -8.64
C THR A 46 -3.55 4.09 -7.33
N GLU A 47 -4.25 4.41 -6.25
CA GLU A 47 -3.66 4.51 -4.92
C GLU A 47 -4.16 3.38 -4.04
N VAL A 48 -3.25 2.85 -3.23
CA VAL A 48 -3.60 1.89 -2.18
C VAL A 48 -3.71 2.66 -0.90
N VAL A 49 -4.83 2.50 -0.20
CA VAL A 49 -5.13 3.27 0.99
C VAL A 49 -4.96 2.42 2.25
N SER A 50 -4.75 3.11 3.38
CA SER A 50 -4.64 2.43 4.67
C SER A 50 -6.02 1.93 5.13
N PRO A 51 -6.10 0.67 5.57
CA PRO A 51 -7.37 0.15 6.09
C PRO A 51 -7.64 0.56 7.54
N VAL A 52 -6.67 1.14 8.21
CA VAL A 52 -6.78 1.53 9.62
C VAL A 52 -6.07 2.85 9.86
N SER A 53 -6.42 3.52 10.95
CA SER A 53 -5.68 4.70 11.42
C SER A 53 -4.57 4.25 12.34
N GLY A 54 -3.40 4.85 12.19
CA GLY A 54 -2.25 4.51 13.02
C GLY A 54 -0.95 5.08 12.46
N THR A 55 0.16 4.50 12.89
CA THR A 55 1.49 4.93 12.47
C THR A 55 2.14 3.85 11.60
N VAL A 56 2.72 4.26 10.49
CA VAL A 56 3.45 3.34 9.61
C VAL A 56 4.73 2.93 10.32
N VAL A 57 4.88 1.64 10.60
CA VAL A 57 6.07 1.13 11.31
C VAL A 57 7.01 0.39 10.38
N GLU A 58 6.51 -0.06 9.22
CA GLU A 58 7.35 -0.76 8.25
C GLU A 58 6.78 -0.61 6.85
N LEU A 59 7.66 -0.43 5.87
CA LEU A 59 7.32 -0.47 4.45
C LEU A 59 8.08 -1.64 3.83
N LEU A 60 7.36 -2.53 3.15
CA LEU A 60 7.91 -3.79 2.66
C LEU A 60 8.20 -3.76 1.16
N VAL A 61 7.83 -2.67 0.49
CA VAL A 61 8.04 -2.48 -0.95
C VAL A 61 8.54 -1.06 -1.19
N GLY A 62 9.08 -0.82 -2.37
CA GLY A 62 9.58 0.49 -2.77
C GLY A 62 9.28 0.79 -4.22
N PRO A 63 9.56 2.03 -4.67
CA PRO A 63 9.33 2.43 -6.06
C PRO A 63 10.03 1.50 -7.03
N GLY A 64 9.33 1.11 -8.08
CA GLY A 64 9.86 0.21 -9.10
C GLY A 64 9.62 -1.26 -8.83
N ASP A 65 9.16 -1.62 -7.63
CA ASP A 65 8.88 -3.02 -7.32
C ASP A 65 7.64 -3.48 -8.06
N GLU A 66 7.71 -4.70 -8.61
CA GLU A 66 6.56 -5.36 -9.18
C GLU A 66 6.00 -6.30 -8.13
N ILE A 67 4.74 -6.15 -7.79
CA ILE A 67 4.12 -6.92 -6.72
C ILE A 67 2.78 -7.49 -7.19
N ALA A 68 2.37 -8.58 -6.54
CA ALA A 68 1.11 -9.25 -6.84
C ALA A 68 0.07 -8.96 -5.77
N ILE A 69 -1.20 -9.19 -6.11
CA ILE A 69 -2.29 -9.09 -5.15
C ILE A 69 -2.03 -10.05 -3.98
N GLY A 70 -2.24 -9.57 -2.77
CA GLY A 70 -2.02 -10.33 -1.55
C GLY A 70 -0.63 -10.21 -0.95
N VAL A 71 0.31 -9.58 -1.66
CA VAL A 71 1.66 -9.36 -1.14
C VAL A 71 1.62 -8.31 -0.02
N PRO A 72 2.27 -8.56 1.12
CA PRO A 72 2.35 -7.54 2.17
C PRO A 72 3.13 -6.32 1.69
N ILE A 73 2.59 -5.14 1.93
CA ILE A 73 3.20 -3.88 1.46
C ILE A 73 3.62 -2.96 2.59
N ALA A 74 2.94 -3.03 3.72
CA ALA A 74 3.25 -2.16 4.85
C ALA A 74 2.72 -2.76 6.15
N VAL A 75 3.26 -2.29 7.26
CA VAL A 75 2.74 -2.62 8.59
C VAL A 75 2.38 -1.31 9.29
N ILE A 76 1.17 -1.25 9.83
CA ILE A 76 0.66 -0.08 10.52
C ILE A 76 0.31 -0.45 11.94
N GLU A 77 0.84 0.32 12.90
CA GLU A 77 0.50 0.16 14.31
C GLU A 77 -0.72 1.03 14.59
N SER A 78 -1.87 0.39 14.81
CA SER A 78 -3.10 1.12 15.08
C SER A 78 -3.14 1.62 16.52
N ASP A 79 -3.87 2.66 16.71
CA ASP A 79 -4.09 3.26 18.04
C ASP A 79 -4.87 2.36 18.98
#